data_48af8283f77fed04ac9d21608527d491
#
_entry.id   48af8283f77fed04ac9d21608527d491
#
_cell.length_a   1.000
_cell.length_b   1.000
_cell.length_c   1.000
_cell.angle_alpha   90.00
_cell.angle_beta   90.00
_cell.angle_gamma   90.00
#
_symmetry.space_group_name_H-M   'P 1'
#
loop_
_entity.id
_entity.type
_entity.pdbx_description
1 polymer ?
#
loop_
_entity_poly.entity_id
_entity_poly.type
_entity_poly.pdbx_seq_one_letter_code
_entity_poly.pdbx_strand_id
1 'polypeptide(L)'
;MSSRTAPGFRMQNVRNDVYGGAMTNSDYWWEPPLAGTEVEHIVGALDRLRTTFRWKADDLDAAGLQTRIGASSLTIGGLLKHLARAEDQMFSTKLSGDPMSAPWDTAPWDTDPDWDFNSAADDTPEELYALWDSTIERSRAKIDAALANGGLDQLVHLSWGEGRQLSLRRLLCDLIEEYGRHTGHADLIREAVDGLVGEDPPRGWHPKSTGPRQDMT
;
A
#
# COMPACT_ATOMS: atom_id res chain seq x y z
N MET A 1 13.17 24.70 -34.80
CA MET A 1 13.14 24.44 -33.34
C MET A 1 11.70 24.60 -32.86
N SER A 2 10.99 23.49 -32.74
CA SER A 2 9.58 23.49 -32.33
C SER A 2 9.55 23.29 -30.81
N SER A 3 9.06 24.29 -30.07
CA SER A 3 8.86 24.23 -28.64
C SER A 3 7.68 23.31 -28.33
N ARG A 4 7.93 22.11 -27.85
CA ARG A 4 6.89 21.30 -27.20
C ARG A 4 6.62 21.91 -25.82
N THR A 5 5.49 22.57 -25.68
CA THR A 5 4.91 22.93 -24.39
C THR A 5 4.54 21.63 -23.67
N ALA A 6 5.14 21.39 -22.51
CA ALA A 6 4.74 20.31 -21.63
C ALA A 6 3.25 20.45 -21.27
N PRO A 7 2.46 19.36 -21.24
CA PRO A 7 1.09 19.40 -20.74
C PRO A 7 1.12 19.84 -19.29
N GLY A 8 0.46 20.96 -18.98
CA GLY A 8 0.37 21.47 -17.63
C GLY A 8 -0.34 20.44 -16.73
N PHE A 9 0.26 20.18 -15.57
CA PHE A 9 -0.33 19.40 -14.49
C PHE A 9 -1.70 19.98 -14.15
N ARG A 10 -2.77 19.39 -14.63
CA ARG A 10 -4.14 19.69 -14.21
C ARG A 10 -4.45 18.80 -13.03
N MET A 11 -4.37 19.35 -11.82
CA MET A 11 -5.15 18.78 -10.72
C MET A 11 -6.61 18.79 -11.16
N GLN A 12 -7.12 17.67 -11.62
CA GLN A 12 -8.55 17.49 -11.74
C GLN A 12 -9.11 17.56 -10.33
N ASN A 13 -9.88 18.62 -10.06
CA ASN A 13 -10.64 18.78 -8.82
C ASN A 13 -11.72 17.70 -8.74
N VAL A 14 -11.34 16.46 -8.44
CA VAL A 14 -12.25 15.35 -8.16
C VAL A 14 -13.13 15.65 -6.94
N ARG A 15 -12.67 16.56 -6.06
CA ARG A 15 -13.42 16.97 -4.86
C ARG A 15 -14.80 17.61 -5.12
N ASN A 16 -15.02 18.21 -6.28
CA ASN A 16 -16.31 18.86 -6.56
C ASN A 16 -17.39 17.89 -7.04
N ASP A 17 -17.04 16.73 -7.61
CA ASP A 17 -18.00 15.73 -8.05
C ASP A 17 -18.44 14.79 -6.92
N VAL A 18 -17.64 14.67 -5.86
CA VAL A 18 -17.87 13.78 -4.72
C VAL A 18 -19.03 14.27 -3.85
N TYR A 19 -19.31 15.57 -3.80
CA TYR A 19 -20.31 16.14 -2.87
C TYR A 19 -21.66 16.52 -3.50
N GLY A 20 -21.86 16.29 -4.79
CA GLY A 20 -23.05 16.75 -5.52
C GLY A 20 -24.17 15.72 -5.76
N GLY A 21 -23.98 14.45 -5.45
CA GLY A 21 -24.97 13.37 -5.61
C GLY A 21 -25.18 12.59 -4.32
N ALA A 22 -26.32 11.89 -4.18
CA ALA A 22 -26.53 10.95 -3.08
C ALA A 22 -25.47 9.86 -3.14
N MET A 23 -24.42 9.99 -2.31
CA MET A 23 -23.31 9.04 -2.22
C MET A 23 -23.83 7.73 -1.61
N THR A 24 -23.81 6.66 -2.38
CA THR A 24 -23.92 5.32 -1.82
C THR A 24 -22.53 4.87 -1.42
N ASN A 25 -22.39 4.37 -0.21
CA ASN A 25 -21.10 3.89 0.37
C ASN A 25 -20.45 2.78 -0.48
N SER A 26 -21.15 2.23 -1.47
CA SER A 26 -20.67 1.17 -2.37
C SER A 26 -19.75 1.63 -3.49
N ASP A 27 -19.77 2.92 -3.84
CA ASP A 27 -19.05 3.45 -4.99
C ASP A 27 -17.62 3.90 -4.65
N TYR A 28 -17.39 4.23 -3.36
CA TYR A 28 -16.13 4.66 -2.78
C TYR A 28 -15.86 3.86 -1.50
N TRP A 29 -15.84 2.55 -1.64
CA TRP A 29 -15.72 1.59 -0.54
C TRP A 29 -14.44 1.76 0.30
N TRP A 30 -13.43 2.46 -0.21
CA TRP A 30 -12.17 2.75 0.47
C TRP A 30 -12.18 4.05 1.27
N GLU A 31 -13.21 4.89 1.11
CA GLU A 31 -13.29 6.16 1.83
C GLU A 31 -13.66 5.94 3.29
N PRO A 32 -12.90 6.51 4.25
CA PRO A 32 -13.33 6.52 5.64
C PRO A 32 -14.60 7.37 5.80
N PRO A 33 -15.38 7.15 6.88
CA PRO A 33 -16.56 7.95 7.14
C PRO A 33 -16.20 9.43 7.32
N LEU A 34 -17.09 10.35 6.86
CA LEU A 34 -16.87 11.80 6.99
C LEU A 34 -16.79 12.25 8.46
N ALA A 35 -17.54 11.58 9.35
CA ALA A 35 -17.55 11.82 10.78
C ALA A 35 -17.62 10.47 11.49
N GLY A 36 -16.46 9.92 11.81
CA GLY A 36 -16.31 8.63 12.48
C GLY A 36 -15.57 8.75 13.80
N THR A 37 -15.38 7.61 14.44
CA THR A 37 -14.50 7.46 15.59
C THR A 37 -13.03 7.58 15.18
N GLU A 38 -12.15 7.76 16.16
CA GLU A 38 -10.71 7.76 15.92
C GLU A 38 -10.24 6.47 15.25
N VAL A 39 -10.77 5.31 15.65
CA VAL A 39 -10.45 4.01 15.04
C VAL A 39 -10.84 3.99 13.57
N GLU A 40 -12.08 4.38 13.24
CA GLU A 40 -12.57 4.41 11.86
C GLU A 40 -11.74 5.34 10.98
N HIS A 41 -11.28 6.48 11.51
CA HIS A 41 -10.46 7.41 10.76
C HIS A 41 -9.03 6.90 10.56
N ILE A 42 -8.38 6.34 11.59
CA ILE A 42 -7.00 5.85 11.48
C ILE A 42 -6.93 4.60 10.59
N VAL A 43 -7.79 3.62 10.84
CA VAL A 43 -7.83 2.38 10.02
C VAL A 43 -8.29 2.71 8.60
N GLY A 44 -9.31 3.55 8.45
CA GLY A 44 -9.80 3.98 7.15
C GLY A 44 -8.76 4.77 6.34
N ALA A 45 -7.95 5.63 6.98
CA ALA A 45 -6.87 6.33 6.31
C ALA A 45 -5.79 5.36 5.78
N LEU A 46 -5.44 4.34 6.58
CA LEU A 46 -4.51 3.30 6.14
C LEU A 46 -5.08 2.49 4.97
N ASP A 47 -6.35 2.07 5.06
CA ASP A 47 -7.00 1.29 3.99
C ASP A 47 -7.20 2.10 2.71
N ARG A 48 -7.46 3.41 2.81
CA ARG A 48 -7.48 4.30 1.66
C ARG A 48 -6.13 4.34 0.96
N LEU A 49 -5.04 4.53 1.71
CA LEU A 49 -3.69 4.55 1.16
C LEU A 49 -3.29 3.21 0.53
N ARG A 50 -3.62 2.09 1.18
CA ARG A 50 -3.44 0.74 0.62
C ARG A 50 -4.17 0.59 -0.72
N THR A 51 -5.41 1.07 -0.79
CA THR A 51 -6.24 1.01 -2.00
C THR A 51 -5.69 1.89 -3.11
N THR A 52 -5.30 3.13 -2.79
CA THR A 52 -4.69 4.04 -3.76
C THR A 52 -3.37 3.48 -4.30
N PHE A 53 -2.50 2.99 -3.42
CA PHE A 53 -1.25 2.35 -3.83
C PHE A 53 -1.50 1.13 -4.72
N ARG A 54 -2.43 0.24 -4.34
CA ARG A 54 -2.77 -0.94 -5.12
C ARG A 54 -3.32 -0.59 -6.49
N TRP A 55 -4.12 0.49 -6.59
CA TRP A 55 -4.60 1.02 -7.87
C TRP A 55 -3.45 1.53 -8.75
N LYS A 56 -2.48 2.26 -8.17
CA LYS A 56 -1.29 2.72 -8.92
C LYS A 56 -0.41 1.57 -9.38
N ALA A 57 -0.41 0.47 -8.69
CA ALA A 57 0.32 -0.73 -9.08
C ALA A 57 -0.47 -1.67 -10.02
N ASP A 58 -1.80 -1.50 -10.14
CA ASP A 58 -2.68 -2.45 -10.82
C ASP A 58 -2.45 -2.50 -12.34
N ASP A 59 -2.67 -3.71 -12.92
CA ASP A 59 -2.68 -3.91 -14.38
C ASP A 59 -1.35 -3.58 -15.09
N LEU A 60 -0.24 -3.69 -14.40
CA LEU A 60 1.10 -3.56 -14.98
C LEU A 60 1.69 -4.94 -15.29
N ASP A 61 2.31 -5.05 -16.47
CA ASP A 61 3.14 -6.18 -16.82
C ASP A 61 4.52 -6.11 -16.13
N ALA A 62 5.35 -7.13 -16.32
CA ALA A 62 6.68 -7.18 -15.72
C ALA A 62 7.56 -5.97 -16.09
N ALA A 63 7.46 -5.48 -17.32
CA ALA A 63 8.23 -4.31 -17.77
C ALA A 63 7.75 -3.02 -17.07
N GLY A 64 6.43 -2.83 -16.96
CA GLY A 64 5.84 -1.70 -16.24
C GLY A 64 6.20 -1.71 -14.76
N LEU A 65 6.14 -2.88 -14.11
CA LEU A 65 6.51 -3.05 -12.69
C LEU A 65 7.99 -2.77 -12.41
N GLN A 66 8.88 -2.93 -13.39
CA GLN A 66 10.33 -2.68 -13.27
C GLN A 66 10.78 -1.33 -13.83
N THR A 67 9.85 -0.49 -14.29
CA THR A 67 10.19 0.84 -14.82
C THR A 67 10.75 1.73 -13.71
N ARG A 68 11.84 2.45 -14.05
CA ARG A 68 12.51 3.44 -13.18
C ARG A 68 12.39 4.83 -13.76
N ILE A 69 12.40 5.86 -12.90
CA ILE A 69 12.38 7.26 -13.33
C ILE A 69 13.64 8.00 -12.88
N GLY A 70 14.23 8.74 -13.82
CA GLY A 70 15.44 9.54 -13.53
C GLY A 70 16.57 8.70 -12.96
N ALA A 71 17.17 9.14 -11.85
CA ALA A 71 18.24 8.47 -11.14
C ALA A 71 17.74 7.55 -9.99
N SER A 72 16.43 7.42 -9.82
CA SER A 72 15.85 6.60 -8.75
C SER A 72 16.01 5.11 -9.04
N SER A 73 16.31 4.32 -8.00
CA SER A 73 16.27 2.85 -8.08
C SER A 73 14.87 2.28 -7.83
N LEU A 74 13.92 3.10 -7.38
CA LEU A 74 12.57 2.64 -7.05
C LEU A 74 11.81 2.20 -8.30
N THR A 75 11.07 1.10 -8.14
CA THR A 75 10.14 0.54 -9.12
C THR A 75 8.81 0.22 -8.43
N ILE A 76 7.70 0.13 -9.16
CA ILE A 76 6.41 -0.26 -8.56
C ILE A 76 6.47 -1.69 -8.03
N GLY A 77 7.15 -2.60 -8.72
CA GLY A 77 7.37 -3.97 -8.23
C GLY A 77 8.14 -4.02 -6.91
N GLY A 78 9.24 -3.24 -6.82
CA GLY A 78 9.99 -3.08 -5.58
C GLY A 78 9.14 -2.50 -4.44
N LEU A 79 8.32 -1.51 -4.73
CA LEU A 79 7.41 -0.90 -3.74
C LEU A 79 6.32 -1.88 -3.27
N LEU A 80 5.76 -2.73 -4.15
CA LEU A 80 4.81 -3.78 -3.75
C LEU A 80 5.45 -4.74 -2.73
N LYS A 81 6.64 -5.24 -3.04
CA LYS A 81 7.36 -6.16 -2.15
C LYS A 81 7.78 -5.49 -0.85
N HIS A 82 8.30 -4.27 -0.91
CA HIS A 82 8.70 -3.49 0.26
C HIS A 82 7.54 -3.20 1.21
N LEU A 83 6.40 -2.73 0.70
CA LEU A 83 5.23 -2.44 1.53
C LEU A 83 4.62 -3.72 2.12
N ALA A 84 4.64 -4.84 1.39
CA ALA A 84 4.25 -6.13 1.96
C ALA A 84 5.18 -6.55 3.12
N ARG A 85 6.50 -6.33 3.00
CA ARG A 85 7.44 -6.55 4.10
C ARG A 85 7.17 -5.62 5.27
N ALA A 86 6.92 -4.33 5.02
CA ALA A 86 6.62 -3.36 6.07
C ALA A 86 5.37 -3.77 6.88
N GLU A 87 4.32 -4.22 6.21
CA GLU A 87 3.10 -4.76 6.84
C GLU A 87 3.40 -5.96 7.73
N ASP A 88 4.11 -6.96 7.20
CA ASP A 88 4.43 -8.17 7.97
C ASP A 88 5.31 -7.84 9.18
N GLN A 89 6.31 -6.98 9.01
CA GLN A 89 7.15 -6.52 10.11
C GLN A 89 6.35 -5.77 11.19
N MET A 90 5.44 -4.88 10.79
CA MET A 90 4.65 -4.09 11.73
C MET A 90 3.69 -4.97 12.54
N PHE A 91 2.93 -5.85 11.88
CA PHE A 91 1.84 -6.56 12.55
C PHE A 91 2.21 -7.98 12.98
N SER A 92 3.13 -8.67 12.32
CA SER A 92 3.64 -9.96 12.81
C SER A 92 4.70 -9.75 13.88
N THR A 93 5.78 -9.05 13.56
CA THR A 93 6.92 -8.96 14.47
C THR A 93 6.70 -7.92 15.57
N LYS A 94 6.43 -6.67 15.21
CA LYS A 94 6.36 -5.60 16.23
C LYS A 94 5.10 -5.70 17.08
N LEU A 95 3.93 -5.96 16.48
CA LEU A 95 2.66 -6.04 17.23
C LEU A 95 2.56 -7.34 18.01
N SER A 96 2.73 -8.50 17.35
CA SER A 96 2.41 -9.82 17.90
C SER A 96 3.61 -10.56 18.48
N GLY A 97 4.84 -10.22 18.08
CA GLY A 97 6.05 -10.96 18.47
C GLY A 97 6.28 -12.23 17.65
N ASP A 98 5.51 -12.42 16.57
CA ASP A 98 5.70 -13.53 15.67
C ASP A 98 6.93 -13.32 14.79
N PRO A 99 7.61 -14.36 14.32
CA PRO A 99 8.65 -14.22 13.32
C PRO A 99 8.05 -13.66 12.02
N MET A 100 8.87 -13.01 11.21
CA MET A 100 8.46 -12.63 9.86
C MET A 100 8.11 -13.88 9.05
N SER A 101 7.09 -13.77 8.19
CA SER A 101 6.67 -14.86 7.33
C SER A 101 7.56 -14.96 6.07
N ALA A 102 7.40 -16.05 5.31
CA ALA A 102 8.04 -16.14 3.99
C ALA A 102 7.53 -15.01 3.07
N PRO A 103 8.39 -14.46 2.21
CA PRO A 103 9.77 -14.86 1.95
C PRO A 103 10.83 -14.16 2.85
N TRP A 104 10.42 -13.35 3.82
CA TRP A 104 11.27 -12.47 4.62
C TRP A 104 12.12 -13.23 5.64
N ASP A 105 11.63 -14.38 6.13
CA ASP A 105 12.27 -15.25 7.11
C ASP A 105 13.58 -15.88 6.62
N THR A 106 13.75 -15.98 5.32
CA THR A 106 14.94 -16.57 4.66
C THR A 106 15.72 -15.60 3.79
N ALA A 107 15.32 -14.33 3.77
CA ALA A 107 15.95 -13.32 2.95
C ALA A 107 17.38 -13.00 3.43
N PRO A 108 18.34 -12.73 2.52
CA PRO A 108 19.73 -12.54 2.85
C PRO A 108 20.06 -11.11 3.34
N TRP A 109 19.38 -10.64 4.38
CA TRP A 109 19.47 -9.27 4.90
C TRP A 109 20.90 -8.82 5.26
N ASP A 110 21.76 -9.75 5.66
CA ASP A 110 23.15 -9.45 6.03
C ASP A 110 24.00 -9.02 4.83
N THR A 111 23.65 -9.47 3.62
CA THR A 111 24.40 -9.19 2.39
C THR A 111 23.66 -8.25 1.44
N ASP A 112 22.35 -8.17 1.53
CA ASP A 112 21.49 -7.28 0.76
C ASP A 112 20.41 -6.67 1.67
N PRO A 113 20.68 -5.51 2.32
CA PRO A 113 19.71 -4.83 3.18
C PRO A 113 18.47 -4.33 2.44
N ASP A 114 18.54 -4.15 1.12
CA ASP A 114 17.47 -3.69 0.24
C ASP A 114 16.87 -4.85 -0.59
N TRP A 115 17.01 -6.09 -0.09
CA TRP A 115 16.60 -7.30 -0.80
C TRP A 115 15.13 -7.27 -1.26
N ASP A 116 14.25 -6.70 -0.47
CA ASP A 116 12.83 -6.53 -0.81
C ASP A 116 12.62 -5.68 -2.09
N PHE A 117 13.44 -4.66 -2.31
CA PHE A 117 13.44 -3.88 -3.55
C PHE A 117 14.16 -4.61 -4.69
N ASN A 118 15.33 -5.16 -4.40
CA ASN A 118 16.22 -5.72 -5.42
C ASN A 118 15.66 -7.01 -6.02
N SER A 119 15.09 -7.89 -5.17
CA SER A 119 14.58 -9.20 -5.60
C SER A 119 13.20 -9.14 -6.27
N ALA A 120 12.51 -8.00 -6.23
CA ALA A 120 11.23 -7.85 -6.91
C ALA A 120 11.32 -7.98 -8.44
N ALA A 121 12.53 -7.87 -9.01
CA ALA A 121 12.75 -8.08 -10.43
C ALA A 121 12.71 -9.56 -10.84
N ASP A 122 12.88 -10.46 -9.90
CA ASP A 122 12.87 -11.91 -10.11
C ASP A 122 11.46 -12.52 -9.94
N ASP A 123 10.51 -11.74 -9.39
CA ASP A 123 9.13 -12.16 -9.19
C ASP A 123 8.26 -11.80 -10.40
N THR A 124 7.27 -12.64 -10.68
CA THR A 124 6.24 -12.33 -11.67
C THR A 124 5.24 -11.28 -11.13
N PRO A 125 4.50 -10.56 -12.00
CA PRO A 125 3.45 -9.66 -11.55
C PRO A 125 2.44 -10.34 -10.63
N GLU A 126 2.02 -11.54 -10.95
CA GLU A 126 1.06 -12.34 -10.18
C GLU A 126 1.58 -12.66 -8.78
N GLU A 127 2.86 -13.01 -8.66
CA GLU A 127 3.51 -13.27 -7.36
C GLU A 127 3.58 -12.01 -6.49
N LEU A 128 3.96 -10.87 -7.07
CA LEU A 128 4.03 -9.60 -6.36
C LEU A 128 2.65 -9.16 -5.85
N TYR A 129 1.63 -9.23 -6.69
CA TYR A 129 0.26 -8.88 -6.28
C TYR A 129 -0.26 -9.85 -5.21
N ALA A 130 -0.08 -11.15 -5.39
CA ALA A 130 -0.53 -12.16 -4.43
C ALA A 130 0.17 -12.01 -3.06
N LEU A 131 1.48 -11.73 -3.07
CA LEU A 131 2.25 -11.48 -1.86
C LEU A 131 1.70 -10.27 -1.11
N TRP A 132 1.50 -9.15 -1.80
CA TRP A 132 0.98 -7.94 -1.19
C TRP A 132 -0.46 -8.13 -0.68
N ASP A 133 -1.38 -8.61 -1.53
CA ASP A 133 -2.79 -8.81 -1.21
C ASP A 133 -2.96 -9.73 0.02
N SER A 134 -2.26 -10.88 0.05
CA SER A 134 -2.33 -11.82 1.18
C SER A 134 -1.73 -11.28 2.47
N THR A 135 -0.69 -10.45 2.37
CA THR A 135 -0.08 -9.81 3.54
C THR A 135 -1.03 -8.76 4.14
N ILE A 136 -1.69 -7.95 3.30
CA ILE A 136 -2.69 -6.99 3.76
C ILE A 136 -3.86 -7.70 4.48
N GLU A 137 -4.34 -8.81 3.94
CA GLU A 137 -5.39 -9.59 4.59
C GLU A 137 -4.98 -10.06 6.00
N ARG A 138 -3.78 -10.62 6.13
CA ARG A 138 -3.24 -11.02 7.45
C ARG A 138 -3.07 -9.84 8.40
N SER A 139 -2.59 -8.70 7.89
CA SER A 139 -2.41 -7.47 8.68
C SER A 139 -3.73 -6.95 9.22
N ARG A 140 -4.78 -6.91 8.39
CA ARG A 140 -6.14 -6.52 8.81
C ARG A 140 -6.64 -7.41 9.94
N ALA A 141 -6.52 -8.72 9.81
CA ALA A 141 -6.94 -9.65 10.86
C ALA A 141 -6.22 -9.41 12.20
N LYS A 142 -4.91 -9.11 12.16
CA LYS A 142 -4.13 -8.78 13.36
C LYS A 142 -4.52 -7.43 13.97
N ILE A 143 -4.77 -6.42 13.14
CA ILE A 143 -5.28 -5.11 13.59
C ILE A 143 -6.63 -5.28 14.28
N ASP A 144 -7.57 -6.00 13.67
CA ASP A 144 -8.92 -6.23 14.22
C ASP A 144 -8.85 -6.95 15.57
N ALA A 145 -8.01 -7.98 15.67
CA ALA A 145 -7.80 -8.70 16.92
C ALA A 145 -7.22 -7.79 18.02
N ALA A 146 -6.24 -6.94 17.70
CA ALA A 146 -5.65 -6.00 18.63
C ALA A 146 -6.65 -4.92 19.08
N LEU A 147 -7.43 -4.38 18.14
CA LEU A 147 -8.49 -3.41 18.45
C LEU A 147 -9.55 -4.00 19.37
N ALA A 148 -9.94 -5.26 19.17
CA ALA A 148 -10.90 -5.95 20.02
C ALA A 148 -10.36 -6.24 21.44
N ASN A 149 -9.05 -6.42 21.61
CA ASN A 149 -8.44 -6.79 22.88
C ASN A 149 -8.01 -5.59 23.75
N GLY A 150 -7.47 -4.53 23.17
CA GLY A 150 -6.91 -3.40 23.91
C GLY A 150 -7.09 -2.05 23.23
N GLY A 151 -7.63 -2.03 22.03
CA GLY A 151 -7.85 -0.81 21.27
C GLY A 151 -6.55 -0.14 20.81
N LEU A 152 -6.65 1.13 20.44
CA LEU A 152 -5.50 1.90 19.92
C LEU A 152 -4.39 2.11 20.96
N ASP A 153 -4.70 2.05 22.24
CA ASP A 153 -3.72 2.24 23.35
C ASP A 153 -3.00 0.95 23.72
N GLN A 154 -3.37 -0.19 23.13
CA GLN A 154 -2.67 -1.45 23.36
C GLN A 154 -1.18 -1.30 23.04
N LEU A 155 -0.33 -1.70 24.00
CA LEU A 155 1.11 -1.75 23.77
C LEU A 155 1.47 -2.94 22.88
N VAL A 156 2.39 -2.73 21.96
CA VAL A 156 2.87 -3.78 21.04
C VAL A 156 3.91 -4.67 21.73
N HIS A 157 4.17 -5.85 21.18
CA HIS A 157 5.16 -6.79 21.72
C HIS A 157 6.58 -6.21 21.75
N LEU A 158 6.97 -5.48 20.67
CA LEU A 158 8.33 -4.93 20.57
C LEU A 158 8.60 -3.89 21.67
N SER A 159 9.69 -4.10 22.40
CA SER A 159 10.19 -3.17 23.42
C SER A 159 11.61 -2.70 23.06
N TRP A 160 11.86 -1.39 23.22
CA TRP A 160 13.21 -0.79 23.07
C TRP A 160 14.03 -0.74 24.35
N GLY A 161 13.69 -1.54 25.36
CA GLY A 161 14.30 -1.51 26.67
C GLY A 161 13.72 -0.39 27.57
N GLU A 162 14.06 -0.40 28.87
CA GLU A 162 13.55 0.53 29.87
C GLU A 162 12.01 0.65 29.93
N GLY A 163 11.30 -0.40 29.46
CA GLY A 163 9.83 -0.42 29.41
C GLY A 163 9.21 0.48 28.33
N ARG A 164 10.01 0.98 27.38
CA ARG A 164 9.49 1.79 26.26
C ARG A 164 8.90 0.88 25.19
N GLN A 165 7.59 0.95 25.02
CA GLN A 165 6.85 0.23 23.99
C GLN A 165 6.01 1.20 23.16
N LEU A 166 5.76 0.86 21.89
CA LEU A 166 4.80 1.58 21.05
C LEU A 166 3.37 1.17 21.43
N SER A 167 2.42 2.05 21.15
CA SER A 167 1.01 1.69 21.09
C SER A 167 0.64 1.25 19.67
N LEU A 168 -0.48 0.52 19.54
CA LEU A 168 -1.07 0.20 18.24
C LEU A 168 -1.33 1.48 17.41
N ARG A 169 -1.82 2.54 18.05
CA ARG A 169 -2.02 3.86 17.41
C ARG A 169 -0.76 4.34 16.71
N ARG A 170 0.37 4.31 17.41
CA ARG A 170 1.65 4.76 16.85
C ARG A 170 2.08 3.88 15.68
N LEU A 171 1.90 2.56 15.79
CA LEU A 171 2.25 1.63 14.74
C LEU A 171 1.44 1.88 13.44
N LEU A 172 0.14 2.14 13.59
CA LEU A 172 -0.74 2.50 12.47
C LEU A 172 -0.34 3.85 11.84
N CYS A 173 -0.02 4.85 12.66
CA CYS A 173 0.45 6.16 12.15
C CYS A 173 1.77 6.04 11.39
N ASP A 174 2.73 5.25 11.89
CA ASP A 174 4.01 5.03 11.21
C ASP A 174 3.79 4.37 9.83
N LEU A 175 2.85 3.43 9.75
CA LEU A 175 2.53 2.77 8.48
C LEU A 175 1.75 3.68 7.52
N ILE A 176 0.88 4.55 8.01
CA ILE A 176 0.21 5.58 7.20
C ILE A 176 1.27 6.51 6.59
N GLU A 177 2.27 6.92 7.35
CA GLU A 177 3.39 7.75 6.85
C GLU A 177 4.16 7.02 5.74
N GLU A 178 4.47 5.73 5.94
CA GLU A 178 5.19 4.89 4.99
C GLU A 178 4.41 4.73 3.68
N TYR A 179 3.11 4.38 3.76
CA TYR A 179 2.25 4.30 2.59
C TYR A 179 2.09 5.65 1.89
N GLY A 180 1.91 6.74 2.62
CA GLY A 180 1.79 8.08 2.04
C GLY A 180 3.02 8.46 1.23
N ARG A 181 4.22 8.17 1.75
CA ARG A 181 5.49 8.38 1.07
C ARG A 181 5.59 7.55 -0.22
N HIS A 182 5.33 6.26 -0.13
CA HIS A 182 5.51 5.33 -1.23
C HIS A 182 4.39 5.40 -2.28
N THR A 183 3.18 5.79 -1.90
CA THR A 183 2.12 6.11 -2.86
C THR A 183 2.50 7.30 -3.74
N GLY A 184 3.09 8.36 -3.15
CA GLY A 184 3.63 9.48 -3.92
C GLY A 184 4.77 9.09 -4.88
N HIS A 185 5.63 8.13 -4.51
CA HIS A 185 6.62 7.57 -5.43
C HIS A 185 5.94 6.79 -6.57
N ALA A 186 4.94 5.96 -6.25
CA ALA A 186 4.18 5.20 -7.23
C ALA A 186 3.41 6.10 -8.22
N ASP A 187 2.90 7.25 -7.76
CA ASP A 187 2.26 8.25 -8.62
C ASP A 187 3.17 8.67 -9.76
N LEU A 188 4.40 9.08 -9.44
CA LEU A 188 5.37 9.56 -10.42
C LEU A 188 5.82 8.45 -11.37
N ILE A 189 6.06 7.25 -10.84
CA ILE A 189 6.48 6.11 -11.65
C ILE A 189 5.35 5.70 -12.59
N ARG A 190 4.12 5.60 -12.09
CA ARG A 190 2.94 5.22 -12.88
C ARG A 190 2.65 6.20 -14.01
N GLU A 191 2.75 7.51 -13.74
CA GLU A 191 2.61 8.53 -14.78
C GLU A 191 3.65 8.34 -15.89
N ALA A 192 4.88 7.97 -15.54
CA ALA A 192 5.95 7.73 -16.52
C ALA A 192 5.75 6.44 -17.34
N VAL A 193 5.10 5.41 -16.75
CA VAL A 193 4.85 4.12 -17.42
C VAL A 193 3.77 4.25 -18.50
N ASP A 194 2.62 4.79 -18.14
CA ASP A 194 1.44 4.79 -19.03
C ASP A 194 0.59 6.06 -18.98
N GLY A 195 1.03 7.08 -18.22
CA GLY A 195 0.34 8.36 -18.12
C GLY A 195 -0.82 8.36 -17.13
N LEU A 196 -1.00 7.30 -16.29
CA LEU A 196 -2.05 7.25 -15.30
C LEU A 196 -1.78 8.25 -14.17
N VAL A 197 -2.65 9.26 -14.08
CA VAL A 197 -2.64 10.30 -13.04
C VAL A 197 -3.92 10.24 -12.20
N GLY A 198 -3.95 10.95 -11.10
CA GLY A 198 -5.09 11.05 -10.19
C GLY A 198 -4.71 10.69 -8.76
N GLU A 199 -5.47 11.19 -7.81
CA GLU A 199 -5.24 11.02 -6.37
C GLU A 199 -5.85 9.71 -5.84
N ASP A 200 -7.03 9.35 -6.35
CA ASP A 200 -7.81 8.20 -5.90
C ASP A 200 -8.25 7.31 -7.08
N PRO A 201 -8.55 6.03 -6.81
CA PRO A 201 -9.11 5.15 -7.83
C PRO A 201 -10.43 5.70 -8.38
N PRO A 202 -10.78 5.42 -9.65
CA PRO A 202 -12.06 5.80 -10.19
C PRO A 202 -13.20 5.09 -9.47
N ARG A 203 -14.39 5.71 -9.49
CA ARG A 203 -15.61 5.16 -8.89
C ARG A 203 -15.82 3.69 -9.28
N GLY A 204 -16.10 2.85 -8.31
CA GLY A 204 -16.37 1.42 -8.54
C GLY A 204 -15.14 0.60 -8.93
N TRP A 205 -13.94 1.16 -8.82
CA TRP A 205 -12.72 0.39 -9.05
C TRP A 205 -12.52 -0.70 -7.99
N HIS A 206 -12.09 -1.85 -8.44
CA HIS A 206 -11.62 -2.95 -7.60
C HIS A 206 -10.32 -3.50 -8.19
N PRO A 207 -9.38 -3.99 -7.37
CA PRO A 207 -8.17 -4.61 -7.87
C PRO A 207 -8.52 -5.80 -8.76
N LYS A 208 -7.77 -5.98 -9.84
CA LYS A 208 -7.92 -7.19 -10.67
C LYS A 208 -7.50 -8.38 -9.81
N SER A 209 -8.37 -9.40 -9.75
CA SER A 209 -8.04 -10.61 -8.99
C SER A 209 -6.82 -11.30 -9.62
N THR A 210 -5.90 -11.77 -8.77
CA THR A 210 -4.71 -12.53 -9.18
C THR A 210 -5.00 -14.00 -9.52
N GLY A 211 -6.27 -14.37 -9.67
CA GLY A 211 -6.65 -15.72 -10.10
C GLY A 211 -6.38 -15.94 -11.60
N PRO A 212 -6.14 -17.21 -12.02
CA PRO A 212 -5.96 -17.51 -13.42
C PRO A 212 -7.16 -16.99 -14.21
N ARG A 213 -6.91 -16.23 -15.28
CA ARG A 213 -7.97 -15.81 -16.20
C ARG A 213 -8.73 -17.04 -16.64
N GLN A 214 -9.99 -17.16 -16.25
CA GLN A 214 -10.88 -18.07 -16.92
C GLN A 214 -11.10 -17.47 -18.31
N ASP A 215 -10.39 -18.05 -19.30
CA ASP A 215 -10.66 -17.76 -20.70
C ASP A 215 -12.14 -18.12 -20.92
N MET A 216 -12.98 -17.09 -21.02
CA MET A 216 -14.36 -17.24 -21.47
C MET A 216 -14.31 -17.50 -22.97
N THR A 217 -14.30 -18.80 -23.31
CA THR A 217 -14.57 -19.30 -24.66
C THR A 217 -16.04 -19.12 -25.01
#